data_393ee9d14585618efbb77e0b7e79b1ec
#
_entry.id   393ee9d14585618efbb77e0b7e79b1ec
#
_cell.length_a   1.000
_cell.length_b   1.000
_cell.length_c   1.000
_cell.angle_alpha   90.00
_cell.angle_beta   90.00
_cell.angle_gamma   90.00
#
_symmetry.space_group_name_H-M   'P 1'
#
loop_
_entity.id
_entity.type
_entity.pdbx_description
1 polymer ?
#
loop_
_entity_poly.entity_id
_entity_poly.type
_entity_poly.pdbx_seq_one_letter_code
_entity_poly.pdbx_strand_id
1 'polypeptide(L)'
;MGEGAPIPLSDEELSQLLFGDLSEMPTEEITISETKVWLHSISASMGLGYSDNPMFGPYTRKSSGFVELGTESFVLRQGNPDYLSYLYFYGEGKRFFDLPEGKLSGLLLVQAEHSYKPKSSNFSFGVKGRHIYFDQAFDFSDLGLPFSMQVQSNKSELIPHIGYRISPKTKLAIEWTQGIDRYDNPLENYRDQKFQGAIESKINDKYTWKGKAFYHVLEYDQRERKDEDGNRLDGTLDTSKIGGSIGLERESELPWMSSIGLRVRYEQLSDNAGAYYDYRKTGAKISHEMKVGEWSSSVELGLTDYQYQVRKVSSGITLDRQSYTVDLQLNRQITPTWKSYLKWGYERDRSNSPDYQYYSNFWSLGLAWEN
;
A
#
# COMPACT_ATOMS: atom_id res chain seq x y z
N MET A 1 29.27 -17.62 -8.57
CA MET A 1 28.35 -16.64 -9.16
C MET A 1 27.11 -16.71 -8.32
N GLY A 2 26.97 -15.81 -7.37
CA GLY A 2 25.84 -15.80 -6.44
C GLY A 2 24.81 -14.79 -6.91
N GLU A 3 23.71 -15.31 -7.40
CA GLU A 3 22.57 -14.54 -7.86
C GLU A 3 21.88 -13.91 -6.64
N GLY A 4 21.87 -12.58 -6.60
CA GLY A 4 21.04 -11.86 -5.64
C GLY A 4 19.59 -12.06 -6.02
N ALA A 5 18.81 -12.72 -5.16
CA ALA A 5 17.37 -12.75 -5.29
C ALA A 5 16.85 -11.31 -5.42
N PRO A 6 15.85 -11.05 -6.27
CA PRO A 6 15.19 -9.76 -6.33
C PRO A 6 14.74 -9.39 -4.92
N ILE A 7 14.95 -8.13 -4.54
CA ILE A 7 14.42 -7.64 -3.28
C ILE A 7 12.90 -7.66 -3.46
N PRO A 8 12.15 -8.40 -2.65
CA PRO A 8 10.70 -8.28 -2.67
C PRO A 8 10.34 -6.83 -2.41
N LEU A 9 9.30 -6.35 -3.04
CA LEU A 9 8.72 -5.03 -2.71
C LEU A 9 8.59 -4.95 -1.19
N SER A 10 8.99 -3.84 -0.60
CA SER A 10 8.81 -3.70 0.85
C SER A 10 7.31 -3.74 1.16
N ASP A 11 6.94 -4.21 2.35
CA ASP A 11 5.52 -4.26 2.77
C ASP A 11 4.80 -2.94 2.60
N GLU A 12 5.53 -1.85 2.72
CA GLU A 12 5.01 -0.51 2.54
C GLU A 12 4.82 -0.18 1.06
N GLU A 13 5.68 -0.70 0.17
CA GLU A 13 5.49 -0.62 -1.28
C GLU A 13 4.35 -1.51 -1.72
N LEU A 14 4.25 -2.71 -1.19
CA LEU A 14 3.14 -3.64 -1.41
C LEU A 14 1.83 -3.05 -0.87
N SER A 15 1.84 -2.53 0.33
CA SER A 15 0.70 -1.88 0.97
C SER A 15 0.30 -0.59 0.24
N GLN A 16 1.26 0.17 -0.31
CA GLN A 16 0.96 1.39 -1.08
C GLN A 16 0.55 1.10 -2.52
N LEU A 17 1.11 0.07 -3.14
CA LEU A 17 0.77 -0.36 -4.49
C LEU A 17 -0.66 -0.94 -4.54
N LEU A 18 -1.08 -1.56 -3.46
CA LEU A 18 -2.34 -2.29 -3.38
C LEU A 18 -3.47 -1.51 -2.70
N PHE A 19 -3.15 -0.60 -1.80
CA PHE A 19 -4.16 0.06 -0.94
C PHE A 19 -4.07 1.59 -0.93
N GLY A 20 -3.08 2.19 -1.58
CA GLY A 20 -2.75 3.54 -1.23
C GLY A 20 -2.29 3.61 0.24
N ASP A 21 -2.48 4.73 0.87
CA ASP A 21 -2.20 4.86 2.30
C ASP A 21 -3.44 4.43 3.10
N LEU A 22 -3.50 3.18 3.55
CA LEU A 22 -4.58 2.66 4.42
C LEU A 22 -4.82 3.47 5.69
N SER A 23 -3.90 4.36 6.04
CA SER A 23 -4.14 5.32 7.12
C SER A 23 -5.15 6.41 6.75
N GLU A 24 -5.56 6.47 5.49
CA GLU A 24 -6.57 7.38 4.97
C GLU A 24 -7.97 6.75 4.89
N MET A 25 -8.27 5.73 5.67
CA MET A 25 -9.68 5.39 5.85
C MET A 25 -10.41 6.66 6.29
N PRO A 26 -11.49 7.06 5.59
CA PRO A 26 -12.18 8.30 5.88
C PRO A 26 -12.64 8.27 7.33
N THR A 27 -12.00 9.07 8.16
CA THR A 27 -12.53 9.45 9.47
C THR A 27 -13.54 10.56 9.25
N GLU A 28 -14.46 10.39 8.30
CA GLU A 28 -15.63 11.25 8.24
C GLU A 28 -16.31 11.19 9.60
N GLU A 29 -16.61 12.35 10.16
CA GLU A 29 -17.47 12.43 11.33
C GLU A 29 -18.82 11.87 10.89
N ILE A 30 -19.01 10.56 11.11
CA ILE A 30 -20.29 9.90 10.86
C ILE A 30 -21.29 10.55 11.80
N THR A 31 -22.17 11.36 11.24
CA THR A 31 -23.27 11.98 11.99
C THR A 31 -24.20 10.87 12.42
N ILE A 32 -24.13 10.52 13.70
CA ILE A 32 -24.80 9.37 14.30
C ILE A 32 -26.31 9.64 14.35
N SER A 33 -27.06 8.93 13.54
CA SER A 33 -28.49 8.78 13.74
C SER A 33 -28.71 7.86 14.94
N GLU A 34 -29.40 8.35 15.99
CA GLU A 34 -29.54 7.71 17.33
C GLU A 34 -30.22 6.32 17.35
N THR A 35 -30.58 5.74 16.20
CA THR A 35 -31.46 4.56 16.15
C THR A 35 -30.82 3.25 15.70
N LYS A 36 -29.61 3.25 15.13
CA LYS A 36 -28.95 1.99 14.70
C LYS A 36 -27.67 1.73 15.47
N VAL A 37 -27.62 0.63 16.22
CA VAL A 37 -26.43 0.17 16.95
C VAL A 37 -25.34 -0.35 16.01
N TRP A 38 -25.73 -0.84 14.84
CA TRP A 38 -24.84 -1.38 13.83
C TRP A 38 -25.07 -0.69 12.49
N LEU A 39 -24.01 -0.17 11.91
CA LEU A 39 -23.95 0.28 10.54
C LEU A 39 -23.11 -0.71 9.75
N HIS A 40 -23.52 -1.00 8.54
CA HIS A 40 -22.77 -1.85 7.63
C HIS A 40 -22.86 -1.29 6.21
N SER A 41 -21.79 -1.47 5.48
CA SER A 41 -21.75 -1.32 4.03
C SER A 41 -21.09 -2.54 3.43
N ILE A 42 -21.56 -2.95 2.27
CA ILE A 42 -20.98 -4.05 1.50
C ILE A 42 -20.93 -3.60 0.06
N SER A 43 -19.80 -3.82 -0.57
CA SER A 43 -19.65 -3.66 -2.01
C SER A 43 -19.06 -4.92 -2.64
N ALA A 44 -19.43 -5.14 -3.88
CA ALA A 44 -18.86 -6.20 -4.72
C ALA A 44 -18.62 -5.66 -6.12
N SER A 45 -17.55 -6.09 -6.76
CA SER A 45 -17.21 -5.68 -8.11
C SER A 45 -16.76 -6.86 -8.95
N MET A 46 -17.03 -6.77 -10.25
CA MET A 46 -16.51 -7.70 -11.24
C MET A 46 -16.13 -6.95 -12.52
N GLY A 47 -15.07 -7.38 -13.16
CA GLY A 47 -14.59 -6.73 -14.37
C GLY A 47 -13.78 -7.66 -15.26
N LEU A 48 -13.51 -7.16 -16.45
CA LEU A 48 -12.60 -7.74 -17.42
C LEU A 48 -11.52 -6.73 -17.70
N GLY A 49 -10.31 -7.23 -17.87
CA GLY A 49 -9.18 -6.35 -18.12
C GLY A 49 -8.10 -7.00 -18.97
N TYR A 50 -7.08 -6.23 -19.20
CA TYR A 50 -5.89 -6.60 -19.96
C TYR A 50 -4.67 -5.96 -19.33
N SER A 51 -3.58 -6.70 -19.23
CA SER A 51 -2.26 -6.18 -18.86
C SER A 51 -1.21 -6.61 -19.90
N ASP A 52 -0.34 -5.69 -20.26
CA ASP A 52 0.76 -5.95 -21.20
C ASP A 52 2.00 -6.56 -20.52
N ASN A 53 2.09 -6.47 -19.18
CA ASN A 53 3.19 -7.02 -18.39
C ASN A 53 2.75 -7.31 -16.94
N PRO A 54 1.83 -8.26 -16.70
CA PRO A 54 1.30 -8.55 -15.37
C PRO A 54 2.33 -9.16 -14.40
N MET A 55 3.47 -9.61 -14.93
CA MET A 55 4.57 -10.22 -14.16
C MET A 55 5.71 -9.23 -13.88
N PHE A 56 5.59 -8.00 -14.33
CA PHE A 56 6.62 -6.95 -14.20
C PHE A 56 8.00 -7.35 -14.74
N GLY A 57 8.04 -8.29 -15.69
CA GLY A 57 9.28 -8.79 -16.28
C GLY A 57 10.02 -7.72 -17.08
N PRO A 58 11.34 -7.53 -16.86
CA PRO A 58 12.12 -6.52 -17.56
C PRO A 58 12.41 -6.88 -19.02
N TYR A 59 12.64 -8.15 -19.35
CA TYR A 59 13.00 -8.60 -20.69
C TYR A 59 11.87 -9.33 -21.42
N THR A 60 11.15 -10.20 -20.73
CA THR A 60 10.08 -11.00 -21.33
C THR A 60 8.73 -10.50 -20.87
N ARG A 61 8.05 -9.77 -21.75
CA ARG A 61 6.70 -9.29 -21.49
C ARG A 61 5.71 -10.30 -22.01
N LYS A 62 4.90 -10.81 -21.11
CA LYS A 62 3.77 -11.67 -21.45
C LYS A 62 2.49 -10.91 -21.15
N SER A 63 1.77 -10.52 -22.20
CA SER A 63 0.48 -9.89 -22.02
C SER A 63 -0.60 -10.91 -21.74
N SER A 64 -1.62 -10.52 -20.99
CA SER A 64 -2.78 -11.39 -20.73
C SER A 64 -4.05 -10.57 -20.48
N GLY A 65 -5.16 -11.09 -20.98
CA GLY A 65 -6.47 -10.72 -20.47
C GLY A 65 -6.70 -11.32 -19.08
N PHE A 66 -7.57 -10.70 -18.29
CA PHE A 66 -7.96 -11.22 -16.98
C PHE A 66 -9.43 -10.92 -16.65
N VAL A 67 -9.97 -11.71 -15.74
CA VAL A 67 -11.16 -11.38 -14.97
C VAL A 67 -10.74 -10.93 -13.59
N GLU A 68 -11.38 -9.88 -13.08
CA GLU A 68 -11.19 -9.41 -11.70
C GLU A 68 -12.49 -9.49 -10.92
N LEU A 69 -12.35 -9.82 -9.64
CA LEU A 69 -13.43 -9.81 -8.65
C LEU A 69 -12.93 -9.01 -7.43
N GLY A 70 -13.80 -8.19 -6.87
CA GLY A 70 -13.51 -7.42 -5.67
C GLY A 70 -14.69 -7.47 -4.72
N THR A 71 -14.41 -7.39 -3.42
CA THR A 71 -15.42 -7.24 -2.39
C THR A 71 -14.87 -6.41 -1.26
N GLU A 72 -15.70 -5.57 -0.68
CA GLU A 72 -15.39 -4.75 0.47
C GLU A 72 -16.56 -4.77 1.43
N SER A 73 -16.30 -4.87 2.72
CA SER A 73 -17.34 -4.82 3.74
C SER A 73 -16.83 -4.05 4.94
N PHE A 74 -17.66 -3.17 5.44
CA PHE A 74 -17.40 -2.41 6.64
C PHE A 74 -18.57 -2.56 7.61
N VAL A 75 -18.27 -2.92 8.86
CA VAL A 75 -19.26 -3.06 9.93
C VAL A 75 -18.82 -2.21 11.10
N LEU A 76 -19.64 -1.26 11.48
CA LEU A 76 -19.38 -0.33 12.58
C LEU A 76 -20.40 -0.53 13.70
N ARG A 77 -19.92 -0.63 14.95
CA ARG A 77 -20.75 -0.66 16.14
C ARG A 77 -20.76 0.70 16.83
N GLN A 78 -21.95 1.26 17.04
CA GLN A 78 -22.18 2.57 17.64
C GLN A 78 -23.00 2.51 18.94
N GLY A 79 -22.88 1.47 19.72
CA GLY A 79 -23.71 1.28 20.92
C GLY A 79 -23.44 2.22 22.10
N ASN A 80 -22.27 2.85 22.15
CA ASN A 80 -21.87 3.82 23.17
C ASN A 80 -21.01 4.90 22.50
N PRO A 81 -21.32 6.18 22.70
CA PRO A 81 -20.61 7.28 22.04
C PRO A 81 -19.13 7.42 22.42
N ASP A 82 -18.71 6.80 23.52
CA ASP A 82 -17.31 6.81 23.96
C ASP A 82 -16.51 5.64 23.37
N TYR A 83 -17.15 4.67 22.74
CA TYR A 83 -16.50 3.51 22.14
C TYR A 83 -16.79 3.41 20.66
N LEU A 84 -15.77 3.14 19.89
CA LEU A 84 -15.85 2.81 18.47
C LEU A 84 -15.30 1.41 18.26
N SER A 85 -16.08 0.56 17.58
CA SER A 85 -15.61 -0.75 17.17
C SER A 85 -16.00 -0.97 15.72
N TYR A 86 -15.06 -1.39 14.91
CA TYR A 86 -15.36 -1.76 13.53
C TYR A 86 -14.65 -3.03 13.09
N LEU A 87 -15.21 -3.65 12.08
CA LEU A 87 -14.61 -4.71 11.29
C LEU A 87 -14.61 -4.26 9.83
N TYR A 88 -13.45 -4.34 9.20
CA TYR A 88 -13.24 -4.07 7.79
C TYR A 88 -12.72 -5.32 7.11
N PHE A 89 -13.26 -5.62 5.96
CA PHE A 89 -12.86 -6.71 5.09
C PHE A 89 -12.69 -6.16 3.67
N TYR A 90 -11.59 -6.50 3.05
CA TYR A 90 -11.32 -6.22 1.65
C TYR A 90 -10.76 -7.48 1.00
N GLY A 91 -11.24 -7.79 -0.20
CA GLY A 91 -10.70 -8.88 -1.00
C GLY A 91 -10.76 -8.53 -2.47
N GLU A 92 -9.66 -8.77 -3.18
CA GLU A 92 -9.62 -8.73 -4.63
C GLU A 92 -8.86 -9.92 -5.18
N GLY A 93 -9.25 -10.33 -6.37
CA GLY A 93 -8.56 -11.39 -7.08
C GLY A 93 -8.62 -11.17 -8.58
N LYS A 94 -7.53 -11.52 -9.27
CA LYS A 94 -7.43 -11.50 -10.73
C LYS A 94 -7.05 -12.89 -11.22
N ARG A 95 -7.73 -13.35 -12.26
CA ARG A 95 -7.38 -14.57 -12.96
C ARG A 95 -6.98 -14.25 -14.38
N PHE A 96 -5.72 -14.45 -14.68
CA PHE A 96 -5.14 -14.26 -16.01
C PHE A 96 -5.41 -15.47 -16.90
N PHE A 97 -5.66 -15.23 -18.20
CA PHE A 97 -6.06 -16.30 -19.14
C PHE A 97 -4.86 -16.99 -19.79
N ASP A 98 -3.83 -16.21 -20.15
CA ASP A 98 -2.73 -16.64 -21.01
C ASP A 98 -1.40 -16.83 -20.28
N LEU A 99 -1.39 -16.78 -18.94
CA LEU A 99 -0.20 -17.04 -18.15
C LEU A 99 -0.18 -18.52 -17.72
N PRO A 100 0.87 -19.30 -18.09
CA PRO A 100 0.99 -20.70 -17.69
C PRO A 100 1.22 -20.85 -16.17
N GLU A 101 1.98 -19.94 -15.60
CA GLU A 101 2.25 -19.78 -14.18
C GLU A 101 1.71 -18.42 -13.75
N GLY A 102 1.35 -18.27 -12.49
CA GLY A 102 0.79 -16.99 -12.01
C GLY A 102 -0.62 -16.67 -12.55
N LYS A 103 -1.42 -17.71 -12.74
CA LYS A 103 -2.81 -17.54 -13.21
C LYS A 103 -3.68 -16.75 -12.27
N LEU A 104 -3.35 -16.74 -10.98
CA LEU A 104 -4.10 -16.06 -9.94
C LEU A 104 -3.21 -14.99 -9.32
N SER A 105 -3.79 -13.83 -9.05
CA SER A 105 -3.24 -12.81 -8.19
C SER A 105 -4.35 -12.42 -7.23
N GLY A 106 -4.05 -12.29 -5.96
CA GLY A 106 -5.05 -12.04 -4.94
C GLY A 106 -4.53 -11.27 -3.76
N LEU A 107 -5.45 -10.57 -3.14
CA LEU A 107 -5.23 -9.83 -1.93
C LEU A 107 -6.44 -9.97 -1.04
N LEU A 108 -6.21 -10.24 0.24
CA LEU A 108 -7.22 -10.26 1.27
C LEU A 108 -6.73 -9.43 2.45
N LEU A 109 -7.56 -8.53 2.94
CA LEU A 109 -7.29 -7.77 4.16
C LEU A 109 -8.48 -7.90 5.10
N VAL A 110 -8.19 -8.23 6.35
CA VAL A 110 -9.16 -8.20 7.45
C VAL A 110 -8.60 -7.29 8.53
N GLN A 111 -9.36 -6.30 8.96
CA GLN A 111 -8.97 -5.41 10.04
C GLN A 111 -10.11 -5.23 11.03
N ALA A 112 -9.81 -5.35 12.31
CA ALA A 112 -10.72 -5.03 13.40
C ALA A 112 -10.09 -3.96 14.29
N GLU A 113 -10.89 -3.01 14.74
CA GLU A 113 -10.46 -1.99 15.71
C GLU A 113 -11.48 -1.85 16.82
N HIS A 114 -10.95 -1.68 18.03
CA HIS A 114 -11.72 -1.24 19.18
C HIS A 114 -11.01 -0.05 19.82
N SER A 115 -11.70 1.07 19.94
CA SER A 115 -11.13 2.30 20.50
C SER A 115 -12.09 2.97 21.49
N TYR A 116 -11.49 3.56 22.51
CA TYR A 116 -12.17 4.36 23.55
C TYR A 116 -11.85 5.83 23.32
N LYS A 117 -12.90 6.65 23.11
CA LYS A 117 -12.81 8.08 22.81
C LYS A 117 -13.79 8.85 23.70
N PRO A 118 -13.52 9.02 25.00
CA PRO A 118 -14.44 9.68 25.91
C PRO A 118 -14.69 11.14 25.51
N LYS A 119 -15.96 11.53 25.48
CA LYS A 119 -16.36 12.90 25.11
C LYS A 119 -15.72 13.99 25.99
N SER A 120 -15.44 13.65 27.25
CA SER A 120 -14.83 14.56 28.23
C SER A 120 -13.31 14.64 28.16
N SER A 121 -12.65 13.85 27.30
CA SER A 121 -11.20 13.80 27.18
C SER A 121 -10.72 14.13 25.79
N ASN A 122 -9.55 14.73 25.72
CA ASN A 122 -8.82 14.91 24.46
C ASN A 122 -8.05 13.66 24.04
N PHE A 123 -7.94 12.64 24.92
CA PHE A 123 -7.25 11.38 24.62
C PHE A 123 -8.22 10.35 24.05
N SER A 124 -7.70 9.53 23.18
CA SER A 124 -8.34 8.29 22.72
C SER A 124 -7.31 7.15 22.78
N PHE A 125 -7.78 5.95 23.04
CA PHE A 125 -6.95 4.75 23.10
C PHE A 125 -7.62 3.66 22.29
N GLY A 126 -6.85 2.84 21.61
CA GLY A 126 -7.42 1.75 20.87
C GLY A 126 -6.39 0.68 20.51
N VAL A 127 -6.90 -0.40 19.96
CA VAL A 127 -6.12 -1.50 19.40
C VAL A 127 -6.74 -1.92 18.09
N LYS A 128 -5.88 -2.10 17.06
CA LYS A 128 -6.24 -2.70 15.78
C LYS A 128 -5.57 -4.07 15.68
N GLY A 129 -6.30 -5.04 15.18
CA GLY A 129 -5.76 -6.31 14.66
C GLY A 129 -5.92 -6.30 13.16
N ARG A 130 -4.88 -6.67 12.43
CA ARG A 130 -4.90 -6.72 10.96
C ARG A 130 -4.29 -8.02 10.46
N HIS A 131 -4.91 -8.59 9.44
CA HIS A 131 -4.37 -9.73 8.71
C HIS A 131 -4.44 -9.44 7.23
N ILE A 132 -3.33 -9.67 6.53
CA ILE A 132 -3.17 -9.46 5.09
C ILE A 132 -2.68 -10.77 4.49
N TYR A 133 -3.38 -11.27 3.48
CA TYR A 133 -2.90 -12.31 2.59
C TYR A 133 -2.64 -11.71 1.22
N PHE A 134 -1.49 -12.03 0.65
CA PHE A 134 -1.06 -11.56 -0.65
C PHE A 134 -0.58 -12.75 -1.49
N ASP A 135 -0.93 -12.75 -2.76
CA ASP A 135 -0.57 -13.79 -3.72
C ASP A 135 -0.37 -13.15 -5.09
N GLN A 136 0.88 -13.12 -5.57
CA GLN A 136 1.21 -12.59 -6.89
C GLN A 136 2.35 -13.40 -7.52
N ALA A 137 2.28 -13.58 -8.81
CA ALA A 137 3.34 -14.23 -9.56
C ALA A 137 4.32 -13.21 -10.18
N PHE A 138 5.60 -13.53 -10.13
CA PHE A 138 6.69 -12.79 -10.76
C PHE A 138 7.43 -13.68 -11.75
N ASP A 139 7.83 -13.12 -12.88
CA ASP A 139 8.67 -13.79 -13.88
C ASP A 139 10.14 -13.51 -13.58
N PHE A 140 10.94 -14.56 -13.34
CA PHE A 140 12.37 -14.49 -13.07
C PHE A 140 13.22 -14.88 -14.27
N SER A 141 12.64 -15.10 -15.46
CA SER A 141 13.37 -15.50 -16.68
C SER A 141 14.49 -14.53 -17.06
N ASP A 142 14.37 -13.29 -16.62
CA ASP A 142 15.30 -12.20 -16.89
C ASP A 142 16.57 -12.23 -16.04
N LEU A 143 16.55 -12.99 -14.96
CA LEU A 143 17.76 -13.30 -14.18
C LEU A 143 18.50 -14.52 -14.71
N GLY A 144 18.17 -14.95 -15.94
CA GLY A 144 18.67 -16.21 -16.53
C GLY A 144 18.02 -17.45 -15.93
N LEU A 145 16.97 -17.30 -15.13
CA LEU A 145 16.21 -18.37 -14.50
C LEU A 145 14.89 -18.53 -15.26
N PRO A 146 14.70 -19.57 -16.07
CA PRO A 146 13.51 -19.72 -16.93
C PRO A 146 12.29 -20.18 -16.12
N PHE A 147 11.94 -19.49 -15.07
CA PHE A 147 10.77 -19.80 -14.27
C PHE A 147 10.09 -18.52 -13.76
N SER A 148 8.79 -18.62 -13.61
CA SER A 148 7.99 -17.64 -12.84
C SER A 148 7.79 -18.21 -11.44
N MET A 149 7.80 -17.36 -10.44
CA MET A 149 7.56 -17.75 -9.07
C MET A 149 6.34 -16.98 -8.53
N GLN A 150 5.46 -17.73 -7.90
CA GLN A 150 4.37 -17.16 -7.12
C GLN A 150 4.91 -16.77 -5.76
N VAL A 151 4.65 -15.55 -5.35
CA VAL A 151 5.00 -15.03 -4.03
C VAL A 151 3.71 -14.94 -3.24
N GLN A 152 3.63 -15.72 -2.16
CA GLN A 152 2.52 -15.69 -1.23
C GLN A 152 3.03 -15.26 0.13
N SER A 153 2.31 -14.35 0.78
CA SER A 153 2.58 -13.97 2.16
C SER A 153 1.32 -13.89 3.00
N ASN A 154 1.51 -14.12 4.30
CA ASN A 154 0.50 -13.99 5.34
C ASN A 154 1.06 -13.10 6.44
N LYS A 155 0.59 -11.87 6.52
CA LYS A 155 1.00 -10.90 7.52
C LYS A 155 -0.09 -10.71 8.58
N SER A 156 0.29 -10.82 9.84
CA SER A 156 -0.60 -10.54 10.97
C SER A 156 0.02 -9.46 11.84
N GLU A 157 -0.78 -8.47 12.22
CA GLU A 157 -0.33 -7.32 12.99
C GLU A 157 -1.26 -6.99 14.16
N LEU A 158 -0.65 -6.55 15.27
CA LEU A 158 -1.33 -5.95 16.40
C LEU A 158 -0.84 -4.51 16.56
N ILE A 159 -1.77 -3.56 16.62
CA ILE A 159 -1.47 -2.13 16.54
C ILE A 159 -2.19 -1.38 17.66
N PRO A 160 -1.66 -1.36 18.89
CA PRO A 160 -2.12 -0.43 19.91
C PRO A 160 -1.81 1.02 19.47
N HIS A 161 -2.74 1.92 19.77
CA HIS A 161 -2.59 3.32 19.40
C HIS A 161 -3.19 4.27 20.44
N ILE A 162 -2.63 5.48 20.47
CA ILE A 162 -3.09 6.58 21.32
C ILE A 162 -3.28 7.79 20.42
N GLY A 163 -4.45 8.42 20.52
CA GLY A 163 -4.74 9.70 19.88
C GLY A 163 -4.85 10.81 20.92
N TYR A 164 -4.44 12.01 20.54
CA TYR A 164 -4.60 13.23 21.35
C TYR A 164 -5.10 14.39 20.50
N ARG A 165 -6.21 15.00 20.90
CA ARG A 165 -6.77 16.18 20.24
C ARG A 165 -6.14 17.43 20.87
N ILE A 166 -5.16 18.03 20.18
CA ILE A 166 -4.49 19.26 20.60
C ILE A 166 -5.48 20.44 20.55
N SER A 167 -6.30 20.48 19.49
CA SER A 167 -7.33 21.48 19.28
C SER A 167 -8.49 20.89 18.45
N PRO A 168 -9.62 21.58 18.27
CA PRO A 168 -10.65 21.10 17.36
C PRO A 168 -10.18 20.83 15.92
N LYS A 169 -9.08 21.46 15.50
CA LYS A 169 -8.51 21.37 14.15
C LYS A 169 -7.27 20.48 14.07
N THR A 170 -6.68 20.09 15.21
CA THR A 170 -5.39 19.39 15.23
C THR A 170 -5.45 18.13 16.07
N LYS A 171 -5.10 17.01 15.45
CA LYS A 171 -5.03 15.68 16.08
C LYS A 171 -3.60 15.15 15.98
N LEU A 172 -3.16 14.45 17.02
CA LEU A 172 -1.90 13.69 17.06
C LEU A 172 -2.24 12.23 17.30
N ALA A 173 -1.55 11.31 16.65
CA ALA A 173 -1.66 9.88 16.89
C ALA A 173 -0.27 9.26 17.05
N ILE A 174 -0.16 8.28 17.93
CA ILE A 174 1.02 7.44 18.09
C ILE A 174 0.55 6.00 17.99
N GLU A 175 1.21 5.22 17.16
CA GLU A 175 0.92 3.82 16.91
C GLU A 175 2.18 2.99 17.12
N TRP A 176 2.02 1.80 17.68
CA TRP A 176 3.04 0.77 17.73
C TRP A 176 2.52 -0.48 17.04
N THR A 177 3.12 -0.87 15.94
CA THR A 177 2.79 -2.10 15.23
C THR A 177 3.76 -3.18 15.65
N GLN A 178 3.22 -4.36 15.94
CA GLN A 178 3.97 -5.60 16.08
C GLN A 178 3.42 -6.59 15.05
N GLY A 179 4.27 -7.05 14.14
CA GLY A 179 3.89 -7.85 13.00
C GLY A 179 4.69 -9.15 12.90
N ILE A 180 4.10 -10.12 12.20
CA ILE A 180 4.74 -11.36 11.77
C ILE A 180 4.31 -11.57 10.33
N ASP A 181 5.27 -11.69 9.42
CA ASP A 181 5.05 -12.02 8.01
C ASP A 181 5.62 -13.39 7.68
N ARG A 182 4.81 -14.21 7.01
CA ARG A 182 5.14 -15.58 6.64
C ARG A 182 4.95 -15.75 5.14
N TYR A 183 6.05 -16.03 4.47
CA TYR A 183 6.13 -16.28 3.04
C TYR A 183 6.18 -17.78 2.78
N ASP A 184 5.72 -18.21 1.60
CA ASP A 184 5.92 -19.57 1.13
C ASP A 184 7.42 -19.91 1.01
N ASN A 185 8.25 -18.92 0.65
CA ASN A 185 9.69 -19.03 0.78
C ASN A 185 10.11 -18.63 2.20
N PRO A 186 10.49 -19.57 3.08
CA PRO A 186 10.80 -19.25 4.48
C PRO A 186 12.00 -18.30 4.67
N LEU A 187 12.86 -18.12 3.66
CA LEU A 187 13.97 -17.17 3.69
C LEU A 187 13.49 -15.73 3.83
N GLU A 188 12.27 -15.44 3.37
CA GLU A 188 11.68 -14.11 3.43
C GLU A 188 10.81 -13.86 4.68
N ASN A 189 10.68 -14.88 5.57
CA ASN A 189 9.94 -14.73 6.82
C ASN A 189 10.63 -13.74 7.75
N TYR A 190 9.85 -12.85 8.35
CA TYR A 190 10.36 -11.90 9.33
C TYR A 190 9.33 -11.56 10.41
N ARG A 191 9.82 -10.92 11.47
CA ARG A 191 9.04 -10.18 12.46
C ARG A 191 9.32 -8.72 12.30
N ASP A 192 8.32 -7.89 12.53
CA ASP A 192 8.49 -6.45 12.43
C ASP A 192 7.94 -5.70 13.65
N GLN A 193 8.59 -4.59 13.94
CA GLN A 193 8.15 -3.63 14.95
C GLN A 193 8.23 -2.24 14.36
N LYS A 194 7.11 -1.51 14.35
CA LYS A 194 7.05 -0.14 13.83
C LYS A 194 6.48 0.80 14.87
N PHE A 195 7.18 1.90 15.11
CA PHE A 195 6.71 3.04 15.88
C PHE A 195 6.39 4.17 14.92
N GLN A 196 5.19 4.71 14.98
CA GLN A 196 4.73 5.76 14.10
C GLN A 196 4.07 6.88 14.90
N GLY A 197 4.46 8.12 14.61
CA GLY A 197 3.76 9.33 15.01
C GLY A 197 3.12 9.99 13.81
N ALA A 198 1.87 10.44 13.95
CA ALA A 198 1.15 11.15 12.91
C ALA A 198 0.49 12.41 13.48
N ILE A 199 0.46 13.46 12.69
CA ILE A 199 -0.23 14.70 13.00
C ILE A 199 -1.09 15.11 11.81
N GLU A 200 -2.34 15.50 12.11
CA GLU A 200 -3.27 16.05 11.13
C GLU A 200 -3.78 17.40 11.63
N SER A 201 -3.76 18.41 10.78
CA SER A 201 -4.25 19.73 11.16
C SER A 201 -4.99 20.42 10.02
N LYS A 202 -6.24 20.82 10.26
CA LYS A 202 -7.02 21.69 9.38
C LYS A 202 -6.52 23.13 9.53
N ILE A 203 -5.82 23.64 8.53
CA ILE A 203 -5.36 25.04 8.48
C ILE A 203 -6.59 25.96 8.43
N ASN A 204 -7.54 25.60 7.57
CA ASN A 204 -8.87 26.20 7.45
C ASN A 204 -9.84 25.15 6.90
N ASP A 205 -11.04 25.56 6.50
CA ASP A 205 -12.08 24.65 6.02
C ASP A 205 -11.74 24.00 4.65
N LYS A 206 -10.71 24.48 3.96
CA LYS A 206 -10.30 23.99 2.63
C LYS A 206 -8.96 23.26 2.61
N TYR A 207 -8.12 23.47 3.61
CA TYR A 207 -6.75 22.93 3.61
C TYR A 207 -6.49 22.11 4.87
N THR A 208 -6.07 20.86 4.64
CA THR A 208 -5.60 19.95 5.68
C THR A 208 -4.15 19.58 5.39
N TRP A 209 -3.28 19.69 6.37
CA TRP A 209 -1.96 19.12 6.27
C TRP A 209 -1.82 17.90 7.18
N LYS A 210 -1.04 16.93 6.71
CA LYS A 210 -0.79 15.67 7.39
C LYS A 210 0.71 15.46 7.45
N GLY A 211 1.22 15.06 8.61
CA GLY A 211 2.62 14.72 8.81
C GLY A 211 2.73 13.35 9.45
N LYS A 212 3.69 12.54 9.02
CA LYS A 212 4.02 11.24 9.62
C LYS A 212 5.51 11.10 9.79
N ALA A 213 5.94 10.44 10.86
CA ALA A 213 7.30 9.97 11.05
C ALA A 213 7.25 8.56 11.64
N PHE A 214 8.17 7.69 11.24
CA PHE A 214 8.22 6.32 11.72
C PHE A 214 9.64 5.80 11.87
N TYR A 215 9.78 4.80 12.73
CA TYR A 215 10.92 3.91 12.85
C TYR A 215 10.41 2.46 12.79
N HIS A 216 11.00 1.64 11.93
CA HIS A 216 10.55 0.29 11.63
C HIS A 216 11.74 -0.66 11.61
N VAL A 217 11.67 -1.76 12.35
CA VAL A 217 12.69 -2.80 12.43
C VAL A 217 12.10 -4.08 11.86
N LEU A 218 12.86 -4.75 10.99
CA LEU A 218 12.52 -6.08 10.45
C LEU A 218 13.63 -7.04 10.82
N GLU A 219 13.26 -8.14 11.46
CA GLU A 219 14.15 -9.23 11.88
C GLU A 219 13.82 -10.48 11.05
N TYR A 220 14.66 -10.82 10.07
CA TYR A 220 14.45 -11.98 9.22
C TYR A 220 14.79 -13.26 9.95
N ASP A 221 13.96 -14.30 9.82
CA ASP A 221 14.17 -15.58 10.50
C ASP A 221 15.38 -16.36 9.93
N GLN A 222 15.60 -16.29 8.61
CA GLN A 222 16.58 -17.15 7.90
C GLN A 222 17.36 -16.42 6.81
N ARG A 223 16.99 -15.20 6.44
CA ARG A 223 17.69 -14.47 5.38
C ARG A 223 19.09 -14.09 5.82
N GLU A 224 20.07 -14.49 5.01
CA GLU A 224 21.49 -14.21 5.28
C GLU A 224 21.83 -12.75 5.00
N ARG A 225 22.63 -12.14 5.85
CA ARG A 225 23.21 -10.82 5.63
C ARG A 225 24.34 -10.89 4.60
N LYS A 226 24.67 -9.75 4.00
CA LYS A 226 25.69 -9.62 2.94
C LYS A 226 26.70 -8.52 3.29
N ASP A 227 27.94 -8.71 2.82
CA ASP A 227 28.93 -7.64 2.83
C ASP A 227 28.70 -6.61 1.69
N GLU A 228 29.54 -5.59 1.61
CA GLU A 228 29.46 -4.53 0.59
C GLU A 228 29.55 -5.07 -0.85
N ASP A 229 30.24 -6.17 -1.05
CA ASP A 229 30.42 -6.82 -2.35
C ASP A 229 29.30 -7.83 -2.68
N GLY A 230 28.34 -8.02 -1.77
CA GLY A 230 27.21 -8.95 -1.92
C GLY A 230 27.51 -10.40 -1.55
N ASN A 231 28.67 -10.69 -0.94
CA ASN A 231 28.98 -12.01 -0.45
C ASN A 231 28.19 -12.28 0.84
N ARG A 232 27.79 -13.55 1.02
CA ARG A 232 27.07 -13.98 2.20
C ARG A 232 27.95 -13.92 3.45
N LEU A 233 27.39 -13.45 4.53
CA LEU A 233 27.99 -13.43 5.86
C LEU A 233 27.22 -14.35 6.81
N ASP A 234 27.89 -14.86 7.84
CA ASP A 234 27.24 -15.64 8.88
C ASP A 234 26.25 -14.79 9.68
N GLY A 235 25.08 -15.32 9.96
CA GLY A 235 24.00 -14.69 10.73
C GLY A 235 22.85 -14.18 9.86
N THR A 236 21.76 -13.81 10.53
CA THR A 236 20.52 -13.37 9.89
C THR A 236 20.52 -11.87 9.62
N LEU A 237 19.83 -11.50 8.57
CA LEU A 237 19.61 -10.10 8.19
C LEU A 237 18.62 -9.45 9.14
N ASP A 238 19.01 -8.30 9.68
CA ASP A 238 18.09 -7.36 10.30
C ASP A 238 18.16 -6.04 9.55
N THR A 239 17.05 -5.41 9.37
CA THR A 239 16.99 -4.09 8.72
C THR A 239 16.22 -3.11 9.59
N SER A 240 16.60 -1.86 9.51
CA SER A 240 15.88 -0.75 10.14
C SER A 240 15.55 0.31 9.11
N LYS A 241 14.35 0.87 9.21
CA LYS A 241 13.88 1.96 8.37
C LYS A 241 13.52 3.15 9.24
N ILE A 242 13.98 4.32 8.85
CA ILE A 242 13.53 5.59 9.42
C ILE A 242 12.95 6.43 8.29
N GLY A 243 11.82 7.04 8.52
CA GLY A 243 11.21 7.83 7.46
C GLY A 243 10.07 8.72 7.93
N GLY A 244 9.48 9.39 6.96
CA GLY A 244 8.33 10.24 7.21
C GLY A 244 7.76 10.81 5.92
N SER A 245 6.60 11.43 6.05
CA SER A 245 5.94 12.11 4.95
C SER A 245 5.26 13.40 5.42
N ILE A 246 5.13 14.33 4.49
CA ILE A 246 4.33 15.55 4.66
C ILE A 246 3.37 15.63 3.48
N GLY A 247 2.08 15.83 3.77
CA GLY A 247 1.03 15.99 2.78
C GLY A 247 0.25 17.28 2.99
N LEU A 248 -0.25 17.82 1.90
CA LEU A 248 -1.20 18.92 1.88
C LEU A 248 -2.37 18.50 1.01
N GLU A 249 -3.57 18.58 1.55
CA GLU A 249 -4.81 18.27 0.87
C GLU A 249 -5.67 19.53 0.82
N ARG A 250 -6.27 19.79 -0.33
CA ARG A 250 -7.20 20.88 -0.53
C ARG A 250 -8.54 20.31 -0.96
N GLU A 251 -9.55 20.52 -0.16
CA GLU A 251 -10.94 20.34 -0.55
C GLU A 251 -11.42 21.53 -1.40
N SER A 252 -12.29 21.28 -2.35
CA SER A 252 -12.78 22.28 -3.27
C SER A 252 -14.31 22.20 -3.40
N GLU A 253 -14.94 23.35 -3.45
CA GLU A 253 -16.36 23.48 -3.73
C GLU A 253 -16.67 23.55 -5.24
N LEU A 254 -15.64 23.47 -6.09
CA LEU A 254 -15.81 23.52 -7.54
C LEU A 254 -16.45 22.23 -8.04
N PRO A 255 -17.46 22.28 -8.92
CA PRO A 255 -18.16 21.06 -9.37
C PRO A 255 -17.27 20.03 -10.05
N TRP A 256 -16.16 20.46 -10.65
CA TRP A 256 -15.23 19.60 -11.39
C TRP A 256 -14.01 19.16 -10.57
N MET A 257 -13.88 19.58 -9.32
CA MET A 257 -12.78 19.22 -8.46
C MET A 257 -13.28 19.05 -7.03
N SER A 258 -13.24 17.84 -6.47
CA SER A 258 -13.63 17.60 -5.08
C SER A 258 -12.42 17.77 -4.15
N SER A 259 -11.27 17.19 -4.53
CA SER A 259 -10.03 17.33 -3.77
C SER A 259 -8.80 17.32 -4.66
N ILE A 260 -7.72 17.90 -4.16
CA ILE A 260 -6.36 17.75 -4.70
C ILE A 260 -5.41 17.57 -3.53
N GLY A 261 -4.55 16.55 -3.62
CA GLY A 261 -3.55 16.21 -2.61
C GLY A 261 -2.14 16.26 -3.19
N LEU A 262 -1.18 16.66 -2.38
CA LEU A 262 0.26 16.54 -2.64
C LEU A 262 0.89 15.90 -1.41
N ARG A 263 1.70 14.85 -1.62
CA ARG A 263 2.47 14.21 -0.56
C ARG A 263 3.92 14.06 -1.00
N VAL A 264 4.84 14.34 -0.08
CA VAL A 264 6.27 14.06 -0.23
C VAL A 264 6.68 13.12 0.89
N ARG A 265 7.49 12.11 0.56
CA ARG A 265 7.98 11.07 1.46
C ARG A 265 9.49 10.95 1.38
N TYR A 266 10.10 10.64 2.52
CA TYR A 266 11.49 10.24 2.63
C TYR A 266 11.59 9.01 3.52
N GLU A 267 12.46 8.06 3.13
CA GLU A 267 12.77 6.85 3.87
C GLU A 267 14.26 6.51 3.70
N GLN A 268 14.86 6.02 4.74
CA GLN A 268 16.19 5.43 4.71
C GLN A 268 16.11 4.03 5.32
N LEU A 269 16.61 3.03 4.59
CA LEU A 269 16.80 1.68 5.07
C LEU A 269 18.27 1.46 5.36
N SER A 270 18.57 0.77 6.47
CA SER A 270 19.91 0.35 6.87
C SER A 270 19.88 -1.10 7.32
N ASP A 271 20.86 -1.89 6.90
CA ASP A 271 21.05 -3.29 7.30
C ASP A 271 22.07 -3.42 8.46
N ASN A 272 22.11 -4.59 9.08
CA ASN A 272 23.01 -4.92 10.19
C ASN A 272 24.36 -5.47 9.75
N ALA A 273 24.77 -5.28 8.49
CA ALA A 273 25.98 -5.85 7.92
C ALA A 273 26.79 -4.85 7.09
N GLY A 274 26.97 -5.09 5.78
CA GLY A 274 27.81 -4.31 4.89
C GLY A 274 27.11 -3.21 4.09
N ALA A 275 25.95 -2.76 4.53
CA ALA A 275 25.13 -1.78 3.81
C ALA A 275 24.70 -2.19 2.39
N TYR A 276 24.77 -3.50 2.08
CA TYR A 276 24.39 -4.02 0.75
C TYR A 276 22.92 -3.73 0.42
N TYR A 277 22.04 -3.75 1.43
CA TYR A 277 20.62 -3.45 1.29
C TYR A 277 20.27 -2.00 1.56
N ASP A 278 21.25 -1.18 2.00
CA ASP A 278 21.02 0.21 2.35
C ASP A 278 20.60 1.04 1.14
N TYR A 279 19.52 1.78 1.32
CA TYR A 279 19.08 2.76 0.33
C TYR A 279 18.45 4.00 1.00
N ARG A 280 18.39 5.07 0.23
CA ARG A 280 17.55 6.23 0.47
C ARG A 280 16.46 6.26 -0.57
N LYS A 281 15.24 6.53 -0.13
CA LYS A 281 14.04 6.59 -0.97
C LYS A 281 13.40 7.95 -0.78
N THR A 282 13.17 8.67 -1.88
CA THR A 282 12.42 9.93 -1.87
C THR A 282 11.28 9.80 -2.86
N GLY A 283 10.08 10.16 -2.44
CA GLY A 283 8.89 10.05 -3.28
C GLY A 283 8.03 11.30 -3.24
N ALA A 284 7.30 11.52 -4.31
CA ALA A 284 6.24 12.51 -4.40
C ALA A 284 5.00 11.89 -5.03
N LYS A 285 3.83 12.22 -4.50
CA LYS A 285 2.53 11.74 -5.00
C LYS A 285 1.57 12.93 -5.13
N ILE A 286 0.87 12.99 -6.25
CA ILE A 286 -0.21 13.94 -6.48
C ILE A 286 -1.48 13.14 -6.68
N SER A 287 -2.54 13.50 -5.98
CA SER A 287 -3.88 12.92 -6.13
C SER A 287 -4.88 14.00 -6.51
N HIS A 288 -5.86 13.65 -7.31
CA HIS A 288 -6.97 14.51 -7.69
C HIS A 288 -8.25 13.69 -7.75
N GLU A 289 -9.30 14.19 -7.12
CA GLU A 289 -10.63 13.61 -7.17
C GLU A 289 -11.63 14.60 -7.75
N MET A 290 -12.55 14.07 -8.53
CA MET A 290 -13.64 14.84 -9.15
C MET A 290 -14.96 14.10 -8.97
N LYS A 291 -16.02 14.84 -8.71
CA LYS A 291 -17.39 14.31 -8.71
C LYS A 291 -18.33 15.32 -9.38
N VAL A 292 -18.93 14.92 -10.51
CA VAL A 292 -19.85 15.77 -11.28
C VAL A 292 -21.08 14.95 -11.69
N GLY A 293 -22.20 15.22 -11.06
CA GLY A 293 -23.44 14.47 -11.30
C GLY A 293 -23.25 12.98 -10.97
N GLU A 294 -23.49 12.13 -11.95
CA GLU A 294 -23.33 10.66 -11.85
C GLU A 294 -21.89 10.19 -12.04
N TRP A 295 -20.97 11.07 -12.40
CA TRP A 295 -19.58 10.73 -12.69
C TRP A 295 -18.66 11.06 -11.52
N SER A 296 -17.74 10.16 -11.22
CA SER A 296 -16.61 10.43 -10.36
C SER A 296 -15.33 9.91 -11.01
N SER A 297 -14.24 10.61 -10.77
CA SER A 297 -12.92 10.16 -11.21
C SER A 297 -11.86 10.41 -10.15
N SER A 298 -10.85 9.56 -10.12
CA SER A 298 -9.63 9.76 -9.37
C SER A 298 -8.42 9.63 -10.28
N VAL A 299 -7.41 10.45 -10.04
CA VAL A 299 -6.12 10.40 -10.72
C VAL A 299 -5.04 10.46 -9.67
N GLU A 300 -4.10 9.53 -9.72
CA GLU A 300 -2.90 9.53 -8.90
C GLU A 300 -1.65 9.50 -9.78
N LEU A 301 -0.67 10.32 -9.44
CA LEU A 301 0.63 10.39 -10.08
C LEU A 301 1.69 10.20 -9.02
N GLY A 302 2.56 9.20 -9.18
CA GLY A 302 3.65 8.89 -8.27
C GLY A 302 5.01 8.98 -8.94
N LEU A 303 5.99 9.46 -8.19
CA LEU A 303 7.41 9.42 -8.54
C LEU A 303 8.17 8.97 -7.31
N THR A 304 9.04 7.99 -7.46
CA THR A 304 9.91 7.51 -6.39
C THR A 304 11.33 7.33 -6.92
N ASP A 305 12.32 7.82 -6.17
CA ASP A 305 13.74 7.72 -6.45
C ASP A 305 14.41 6.89 -5.36
N TYR A 306 15.19 5.87 -5.74
CA TYR A 306 15.94 4.99 -4.85
C TYR A 306 17.42 5.14 -5.12
N GLN A 307 18.18 5.47 -4.10
CA GLN A 307 19.63 5.63 -4.13
C GLN A 307 20.26 4.59 -3.20
N TYR A 308 20.84 3.53 -3.77
CA TYR A 308 21.57 2.53 -3.02
C TYR A 308 22.94 3.06 -2.61
N GLN A 309 23.47 2.61 -1.46
CA GLN A 309 24.73 3.15 -0.95
C GLN A 309 25.93 2.41 -1.53
N VAL A 310 25.95 1.09 -1.49
CA VAL A 310 27.12 0.28 -1.88
C VAL A 310 26.78 -0.74 -2.99
N ARG A 311 25.53 -1.14 -3.12
CA ARG A 311 25.12 -2.13 -4.12
C ARG A 311 25.44 -1.66 -5.53
N LYS A 312 26.27 -2.43 -6.24
CA LYS A 312 26.76 -2.10 -7.60
C LYS A 312 26.06 -2.95 -8.65
N VAL A 313 25.86 -2.39 -9.82
CA VAL A 313 25.49 -3.12 -11.03
C VAL A 313 26.74 -3.73 -11.69
N SER A 314 26.56 -4.57 -12.71
CA SER A 314 27.66 -5.25 -13.41
C SER A 314 28.76 -4.34 -13.96
N SER A 315 28.44 -3.06 -14.20
CA SER A 315 29.41 -2.04 -14.63
C SER A 315 30.26 -1.45 -13.47
N GLY A 316 30.05 -1.88 -12.21
CA GLY A 316 30.72 -1.35 -11.04
C GLY A 316 30.16 -0.02 -10.51
N ILE A 317 29.12 0.53 -11.14
CA ILE A 317 28.43 1.76 -10.72
C ILE A 317 27.39 1.37 -9.68
N THR A 318 27.17 2.24 -8.69
CA THR A 318 26.12 2.04 -7.68
C THR A 318 24.74 1.95 -8.32
N LEU A 319 23.92 1.03 -7.85
CA LEU A 319 22.54 0.84 -8.32
C LEU A 319 21.72 2.12 -8.07
N ASP A 320 20.98 2.52 -9.09
CA ASP A 320 20.02 3.62 -9.06
C ASP A 320 18.72 3.17 -9.71
N ARG A 321 17.59 3.54 -9.13
CA ARG A 321 16.25 3.14 -9.62
C ARG A 321 15.25 4.27 -9.43
N GLN A 322 14.42 4.49 -10.43
CA GLN A 322 13.31 5.45 -10.39
C GLN A 322 12.02 4.77 -10.83
N SER A 323 10.97 4.91 -10.02
CA SER A 323 9.63 4.37 -10.30
C SER A 323 8.64 5.51 -10.59
N TYR A 324 7.83 5.33 -11.61
CA TYR A 324 6.77 6.23 -12.04
C TYR A 324 5.46 5.47 -12.06
N THR A 325 4.44 5.99 -11.40
CA THR A 325 3.11 5.42 -11.39
C THR A 325 2.06 6.42 -11.85
N VAL A 326 1.08 5.94 -12.58
CA VAL A 326 -0.11 6.69 -12.96
C VAL A 326 -1.31 5.77 -12.76
N ASP A 327 -2.26 6.17 -11.94
CA ASP A 327 -3.51 5.47 -11.76
C ASP A 327 -4.67 6.40 -12.09
N LEU A 328 -5.60 5.91 -12.89
CA LEU A 328 -6.79 6.62 -13.29
C LEU A 328 -7.99 5.70 -13.11
N GLN A 329 -9.00 6.21 -12.42
CA GLN A 329 -10.28 5.52 -12.31
C GLN A 329 -11.40 6.49 -12.68
N LEU A 330 -12.32 6.01 -13.49
CA LEU A 330 -13.55 6.72 -13.88
C LEU A 330 -14.73 5.85 -13.49
N ASN A 331 -15.68 6.39 -12.74
CA ASN A 331 -16.89 5.70 -12.36
C ASN A 331 -18.10 6.46 -12.86
N ARG A 332 -19.16 5.73 -13.20
CA ARG A 332 -20.48 6.27 -13.49
C ARG A 332 -21.53 5.55 -12.67
N GLN A 333 -22.28 6.30 -11.88
CA GLN A 333 -23.45 5.78 -11.19
C GLN A 333 -24.55 5.46 -12.20
N ILE A 334 -25.02 4.21 -12.23
CA ILE A 334 -26.09 3.73 -13.14
C ILE A 334 -27.42 3.74 -12.40
N THR A 335 -27.42 3.26 -11.16
CA THR A 335 -28.55 3.27 -10.21
C THR A 335 -28.02 3.67 -8.83
N PRO A 336 -28.85 3.89 -7.83
CA PRO A 336 -28.35 4.14 -6.47
C PRO A 336 -27.40 3.09 -5.91
N THR A 337 -27.46 1.85 -6.40
CA THR A 337 -26.66 0.72 -5.91
C THR A 337 -25.66 0.17 -6.93
N TRP A 338 -25.74 0.56 -8.21
CA TRP A 338 -24.84 0.07 -9.24
C TRP A 338 -24.04 1.17 -9.89
N LYS A 339 -22.74 0.95 -10.05
CA LYS A 339 -21.83 1.79 -10.81
C LYS A 339 -21.03 0.99 -11.82
N SER A 340 -20.77 1.57 -12.99
CA SER A 340 -19.73 1.08 -13.90
C SER A 340 -18.42 1.77 -13.58
N TYR A 341 -17.31 1.08 -13.85
CA TYR A 341 -15.98 1.67 -13.69
C TYR A 341 -15.08 1.34 -14.88
N LEU A 342 -14.15 2.24 -15.14
CA LEU A 342 -13.00 2.05 -16.00
C LEU A 342 -11.76 2.41 -15.19
N LYS A 343 -10.80 1.50 -15.13
CA LYS A 343 -9.49 1.73 -14.49
C LYS A 343 -8.40 1.66 -15.55
N TRP A 344 -7.40 2.48 -15.40
CA TRP A 344 -6.15 2.41 -16.12
C TRP A 344 -5.00 2.68 -15.17
N GLY A 345 -3.99 1.80 -15.20
CA GLY A 345 -2.76 1.98 -14.47
C GLY A 345 -1.56 1.86 -15.39
N TYR A 346 -0.57 2.66 -15.12
CA TYR A 346 0.73 2.62 -15.75
C TYR A 346 1.82 2.65 -14.69
N GLU A 347 2.75 1.73 -14.79
CA GLU A 347 3.92 1.65 -13.95
C GLU A 347 5.17 1.53 -14.82
N ARG A 348 6.21 2.25 -14.45
CA ARG A 348 7.50 2.19 -15.12
C ARG A 348 8.62 2.33 -14.14
N ASP A 349 9.50 1.32 -14.12
CA ASP A 349 10.78 1.37 -13.43
C ASP A 349 11.91 1.63 -14.41
N ARG A 350 12.74 2.59 -14.07
CA ARG A 350 14.00 2.90 -14.74
C ARG A 350 15.15 2.64 -13.79
N SER A 351 16.22 2.00 -14.27
CA SER A 351 17.41 1.74 -13.49
C SER A 351 18.65 1.79 -14.37
N ASN A 352 19.81 1.96 -13.76
CA ASN A 352 21.09 1.76 -14.43
C ASN A 352 21.45 0.25 -14.56
N SER A 353 20.63 -0.65 -14.02
CA SER A 353 20.66 -2.09 -14.30
C SER A 353 19.46 -2.49 -15.14
N PRO A 354 19.66 -3.17 -16.27
CA PRO A 354 18.56 -3.68 -17.09
C PRO A 354 17.59 -4.59 -16.32
N ASP A 355 18.08 -5.32 -15.32
CA ASP A 355 17.31 -6.28 -14.54
C ASP A 355 16.19 -5.63 -13.70
N TYR A 356 16.25 -4.31 -13.52
CA TYR A 356 15.26 -3.52 -12.76
C TYR A 356 14.49 -2.55 -13.64
N GLN A 357 14.53 -2.73 -14.97
CA GLN A 357 13.81 -1.87 -15.90
C GLN A 357 12.59 -2.59 -16.44
N TYR A 358 11.42 -2.10 -16.14
CA TYR A 358 10.20 -2.58 -16.77
C TYR A 358 9.19 -1.44 -16.97
N TYR A 359 8.13 -1.74 -17.71
CA TYR A 359 6.89 -1.00 -17.67
C TYR A 359 5.72 -1.97 -17.74
N SER A 360 4.60 -1.57 -17.19
CA SER A 360 3.35 -2.30 -17.23
C SER A 360 2.19 -1.33 -17.43
N ASN A 361 1.26 -1.72 -18.30
CA ASN A 361 -0.04 -1.07 -18.40
C ASN A 361 -1.10 -2.09 -18.06
N PHE A 362 -2.11 -1.65 -17.33
CA PHE A 362 -3.32 -2.44 -17.18
C PHE A 362 -4.56 -1.58 -17.44
N TRP A 363 -5.60 -2.23 -17.93
CA TRP A 363 -6.92 -1.67 -18.15
C TRP A 363 -7.95 -2.61 -17.58
N SER A 364 -8.95 -2.09 -16.93
CA SER A 364 -10.11 -2.89 -16.58
C SER A 364 -11.39 -2.08 -16.70
N LEU A 365 -12.47 -2.79 -17.07
CA LEU A 365 -13.83 -2.28 -17.17
C LEU A 365 -14.74 -3.24 -16.44
N GLY A 366 -15.63 -2.71 -15.61
CA GLY A 366 -16.50 -3.57 -14.82
C GLY A 366 -17.71 -2.86 -14.24
N LEU A 367 -18.39 -3.63 -13.42
CA LEU A 367 -19.55 -3.20 -12.65
C LEU A 367 -19.24 -3.38 -11.16
N ALA A 368 -19.72 -2.47 -10.35
CA ALA A 368 -19.69 -2.59 -8.91
C ALA A 368 -21.09 -2.34 -8.35
N TRP A 369 -21.43 -3.15 -7.36
CA TRP A 369 -22.63 -3.03 -6.56
C TRP A 369 -22.27 -2.58 -5.14
N GLU A 370 -23.07 -1.71 -4.57
CA GLU A 370 -22.85 -1.11 -3.27
C GLU A 370 -24.20 -0.95 -2.55
N ASN A 371 -24.27 -1.33 -1.26
CA ASN A 371 -25.49 -1.27 -0.44
C ASN A 371 -25.28 -0.42 0.79
#